data_fcc3d99ed53670f2451e4b2fed1d2420
#
_entry.id   fcc3d99ed53670f2451e4b2fed1d2420
#
_cell.length_a   1.000
_cell.length_b   1.000
_cell.length_c   1.000
_cell.angle_alpha   90.00
_cell.angle_beta   90.00
_cell.angle_gamma   90.00
#
_symmetry.space_group_name_H-M   'P 1'
#
loop_
_entity.id
_entity.type
_entity.pdbx_description
1 polymer ?
#
loop_
_entity_poly.entity_id
_entity_poly.type
_entity_poly.pdbx_seq_one_letter_code
_entity_poly.pdbx_strand_id
1 'polypeptide(L)'
;MSNKRPSIDISEFLYYLASHKEAEGGLPALAELSRELGISVATLREQLEVARALGLVEVKPRTGMRRKPYTFASTIRQSLGYALMLDDDHFHKFSELRSHLEAAYWDEAVRKLTREDKKELKSLIARAREKLLGPPVQVPHEEHRALHMLIYSRLNNPFVIGILEAYWDAYESVGLNMYAGSINYLHKVWDYHGQMVESICSGNYSAGREALIAHTDLLAQRPASSKGEK
;
A
#
# COMPACT_ATOMS: atom_id res chain seq x y z
N MET A 1 -24.12 -4.15 -23.25
CA MET A 1 -23.18 -3.01 -23.35
C MET A 1 -21.96 -3.51 -24.10
N SER A 2 -21.62 -2.88 -25.22
CA SER A 2 -20.47 -3.28 -26.06
C SER A 2 -19.17 -3.05 -25.29
N ASN A 3 -18.50 -4.14 -24.93
CA ASN A 3 -17.18 -4.09 -24.26
C ASN A 3 -16.14 -3.70 -25.33
N LYS A 4 -16.03 -2.39 -25.63
CA LYS A 4 -14.96 -1.88 -26.49
C LYS A 4 -13.63 -2.22 -25.83
N ARG A 5 -12.76 -3.00 -26.50
CA ARG A 5 -11.36 -3.19 -26.06
C ARG A 5 -10.77 -1.80 -25.82
N PRO A 6 -10.16 -1.55 -24.64
CA PRO A 6 -9.44 -0.31 -24.43
C PRO A 6 -8.31 -0.21 -25.47
N SER A 7 -7.91 1.00 -25.84
CA SER A 7 -6.78 1.24 -26.76
C SER A 7 -5.42 0.80 -26.17
N ILE A 8 -5.41 0.40 -24.88
CA ILE A 8 -4.25 -0.17 -24.19
C ILE A 8 -4.17 -1.65 -24.58
N ASP A 9 -3.00 -2.05 -25.06
CA ASP A 9 -2.72 -3.44 -25.43
C ASP A 9 -2.66 -4.30 -24.16
N ILE A 10 -3.66 -5.17 -24.00
CA ILE A 10 -3.72 -6.17 -22.92
C ILE A 10 -3.89 -7.55 -23.55
N SER A 11 -3.27 -8.56 -22.92
CA SER A 11 -3.32 -9.94 -23.40
C SER A 11 -4.74 -10.50 -23.39
N GLU A 12 -4.98 -11.54 -24.22
CA GLU A 12 -6.27 -12.24 -24.32
C GLU A 12 -6.73 -12.75 -22.96
N PHE A 13 -5.83 -13.27 -22.16
CA PHE A 13 -6.16 -13.78 -20.82
C PHE A 13 -6.53 -12.67 -19.85
N LEU A 14 -5.84 -11.52 -19.86
CA LEU A 14 -6.22 -10.37 -19.04
C LEU A 14 -7.58 -9.80 -19.47
N TYR A 15 -7.83 -9.76 -20.77
CA TYR A 15 -9.15 -9.37 -21.29
C TYR A 15 -10.24 -10.34 -20.84
N TYR A 16 -9.97 -11.65 -20.90
CA TYR A 16 -10.87 -12.69 -20.41
C TYR A 16 -11.20 -12.48 -18.93
N LEU A 17 -10.19 -12.30 -18.09
CA LEU A 17 -10.36 -12.04 -16.65
C LEU A 17 -11.22 -10.79 -16.38
N ALA A 18 -11.04 -9.72 -17.15
CA ALA A 18 -11.79 -8.49 -16.98
C ALA A 18 -13.26 -8.64 -17.43
N SER A 19 -13.53 -9.45 -18.45
CA SER A 19 -14.84 -9.65 -19.05
C SER A 19 -15.73 -10.64 -18.28
N HIS A 20 -15.13 -11.64 -17.64
CA HIS A 20 -15.84 -12.73 -16.94
C HIS A 20 -15.82 -12.48 -15.41
N LYS A 21 -16.49 -11.42 -14.97
CA LYS A 21 -16.47 -10.98 -13.54
C LYS A 21 -17.15 -11.95 -12.56
N GLU A 22 -18.09 -12.75 -13.02
CA GLU A 22 -19.04 -13.52 -12.20
C GLU A 22 -18.74 -15.01 -12.11
N ALA A 23 -17.54 -15.47 -12.45
CA ALA A 23 -17.19 -16.86 -12.24
C ALA A 23 -17.12 -17.17 -10.72
N GLU A 24 -18.25 -17.44 -10.12
CA GLU A 24 -18.36 -18.14 -8.84
C GLU A 24 -17.77 -19.54 -9.05
N GLY A 25 -16.53 -19.72 -8.60
CA GLY A 25 -15.77 -20.94 -8.80
C GLY A 25 -14.38 -20.65 -9.32
N GLY A 26 -13.57 -21.68 -9.50
CA GLY A 26 -12.25 -21.55 -10.10
C GLY A 26 -12.35 -21.16 -11.59
N LEU A 27 -11.24 -20.67 -12.13
CA LEU A 27 -11.09 -20.50 -13.58
C LEU A 27 -11.02 -21.88 -14.26
N PRO A 28 -11.48 -22.01 -15.53
CA PRO A 28 -11.36 -23.24 -16.30
C PRO A 28 -9.92 -23.76 -16.37
N ALA A 29 -9.74 -25.04 -16.68
CA ALA A 29 -8.42 -25.62 -16.90
C ALA A 29 -7.70 -24.94 -18.08
N LEU A 30 -6.36 -24.92 -18.06
CA LEU A 30 -5.56 -24.26 -19.11
C LEU A 30 -5.88 -24.77 -20.52
N ALA A 31 -6.15 -26.07 -20.68
CA ALA A 31 -6.51 -26.63 -21.99
C ALA A 31 -7.87 -26.15 -22.50
N GLU A 32 -8.80 -25.87 -21.61
CA GLU A 32 -10.11 -25.34 -21.93
C GLU A 32 -10.03 -23.85 -22.29
N LEU A 33 -9.35 -23.05 -21.46
CA LEU A 33 -9.07 -21.65 -21.74
C LEU A 33 -8.30 -21.43 -23.04
N SER A 34 -7.31 -22.27 -23.32
CA SER A 34 -6.54 -22.22 -24.58
C SER A 34 -7.45 -22.38 -25.80
N ARG A 35 -8.41 -23.32 -25.76
CA ARG A 35 -9.40 -23.50 -26.83
C ARG A 35 -10.36 -22.32 -26.95
N GLU A 36 -10.85 -21.82 -25.83
CA GLU A 36 -11.78 -20.70 -25.75
C GLU A 36 -11.16 -19.41 -26.30
N LEU A 37 -9.91 -19.12 -25.89
CA LEU A 37 -9.16 -17.93 -26.28
C LEU A 37 -8.51 -18.02 -27.67
N GLY A 38 -8.44 -19.21 -28.27
CA GLY A 38 -7.80 -19.42 -29.56
C GLY A 38 -6.27 -19.25 -29.55
N ILE A 39 -5.61 -19.42 -28.40
CA ILE A 39 -4.16 -19.29 -28.23
C ILE A 39 -3.56 -20.62 -27.73
N SER A 40 -2.25 -20.82 -27.95
CA SER A 40 -1.57 -22.03 -27.50
C SER A 40 -1.53 -22.10 -25.95
N VAL A 41 -1.46 -23.32 -25.41
CA VAL A 41 -1.27 -23.54 -23.95
C VAL A 41 0.04 -22.91 -23.49
N ALA A 42 1.08 -22.87 -24.33
CA ALA A 42 2.35 -22.23 -24.00
C ALA A 42 2.16 -20.71 -23.83
N THR A 43 1.56 -20.05 -24.80
CA THR A 43 1.23 -18.62 -24.76
C THR A 43 0.33 -18.28 -23.57
N LEU A 44 -0.68 -19.14 -23.28
CA LEU A 44 -1.56 -18.94 -22.14
C LEU A 44 -0.81 -19.03 -20.79
N ARG A 45 0.18 -19.91 -20.69
CA ARG A 45 1.03 -19.99 -19.47
C ARG A 45 1.84 -18.74 -19.26
N GLU A 46 2.42 -18.15 -20.31
CA GLU A 46 3.14 -16.89 -20.23
C GLU A 46 2.21 -15.75 -19.75
N GLN A 47 1.01 -15.64 -20.34
CA GLN A 47 0.02 -14.65 -19.94
C GLN A 47 -0.50 -14.89 -18.50
N LEU A 48 -0.61 -16.14 -18.06
CA LEU A 48 -0.96 -16.50 -16.68
C LEU A 48 0.12 -16.06 -15.70
N GLU A 49 1.41 -16.23 -16.02
CA GLU A 49 2.49 -15.74 -15.13
C GLU A 49 2.46 -14.22 -15.00
N VAL A 50 2.17 -13.49 -16.08
CA VAL A 50 1.94 -12.04 -16.01
C VAL A 50 0.75 -11.72 -15.10
N ALA A 51 -0.38 -12.40 -15.26
CA ALA A 51 -1.56 -12.19 -14.42
C ALA A 51 -1.30 -12.51 -12.93
N ARG A 52 -0.47 -13.51 -12.65
CA ARG A 52 -0.02 -13.85 -11.28
C ARG A 52 0.88 -12.77 -10.71
N ALA A 53 1.87 -12.30 -11.46
CA ALA A 53 2.76 -11.21 -11.06
C ALA A 53 1.98 -9.92 -10.75
N LEU A 54 0.95 -9.62 -11.54
CA LEU A 54 0.04 -8.49 -11.30
C LEU A 54 -0.94 -8.73 -10.13
N GLY A 55 -0.95 -9.93 -9.52
CA GLY A 55 -1.82 -10.26 -8.41
C GLY A 55 -3.30 -10.46 -8.77
N LEU A 56 -3.60 -10.70 -10.05
CA LEU A 56 -4.98 -10.85 -10.55
C LEU A 56 -5.49 -12.30 -10.45
N VAL A 57 -4.58 -13.27 -10.37
CA VAL A 57 -4.87 -14.70 -10.29
C VAL A 57 -3.99 -15.36 -9.25
N GLU A 58 -4.53 -16.30 -8.51
CA GLU A 58 -3.78 -17.26 -7.72
C GLU A 58 -3.92 -18.67 -8.32
N VAL A 59 -2.85 -19.43 -8.23
CA VAL A 59 -2.84 -20.86 -8.61
C VAL A 59 -2.44 -21.67 -7.40
N LYS A 60 -3.31 -22.56 -6.95
CA LYS A 60 -3.03 -23.45 -5.81
C LYS A 60 -3.07 -24.92 -6.27
N PRO A 61 -2.16 -25.76 -5.80
CA PRO A 61 -2.23 -27.20 -6.02
C PRO A 61 -3.61 -27.73 -5.62
N ARG A 62 -4.18 -28.60 -6.43
CA ARG A 62 -5.48 -29.28 -6.24
C ARG A 62 -6.74 -28.40 -6.32
N THR A 63 -6.66 -27.09 -6.09
CA THR A 63 -7.82 -26.17 -6.17
C THR A 63 -7.86 -25.36 -7.46
N GLY A 64 -6.81 -25.49 -8.30
CA GLY A 64 -6.75 -24.84 -9.60
C GLY A 64 -6.45 -23.35 -9.55
N MET A 65 -6.89 -22.67 -10.59
CA MET A 65 -6.72 -21.21 -10.76
C MET A 65 -7.94 -20.48 -10.21
N ARG A 66 -7.71 -19.35 -9.52
CA ARG A 66 -8.78 -18.48 -9.03
C ARG A 66 -8.45 -17.04 -9.32
N ARG A 67 -9.44 -16.28 -9.73
CA ARG A 67 -9.35 -14.82 -9.84
C ARG A 67 -9.26 -14.21 -8.45
N LYS A 68 -8.47 -13.15 -8.33
CA LYS A 68 -8.37 -12.33 -7.11
C LYS A 68 -9.08 -10.99 -7.30
N PRO A 69 -9.55 -10.36 -6.23
CA PRO A 69 -9.98 -8.96 -6.29
C PRO A 69 -8.85 -8.08 -6.84
N TYR A 70 -9.22 -7.07 -7.62
CA TYR A 70 -8.24 -6.13 -8.16
C TYR A 70 -7.60 -5.31 -7.03
N THR A 71 -6.28 -5.26 -7.03
CA THR A 71 -5.49 -4.31 -6.25
C THR A 71 -4.36 -3.76 -7.10
N PHE A 72 -4.11 -2.47 -7.00
CA PHE A 72 -2.98 -1.84 -7.68
C PHE A 72 -1.64 -2.10 -6.96
N ALA A 73 -1.69 -2.44 -5.68
CA ALA A 73 -0.51 -2.69 -4.84
C ALA A 73 0.42 -3.75 -5.42
N SER A 74 -0.10 -4.86 -5.96
CA SER A 74 0.73 -5.94 -6.52
C SER A 74 1.61 -5.46 -7.67
N THR A 75 1.07 -4.64 -8.57
CA THR A 75 1.81 -4.05 -9.70
C THR A 75 2.90 -3.11 -9.20
N ILE A 76 2.56 -2.23 -8.25
CA ILE A 76 3.53 -1.29 -7.68
C ILE A 76 4.65 -2.02 -6.94
N ARG A 77 4.35 -3.05 -6.13
CA ARG A 77 5.35 -3.86 -5.41
C ARG A 77 6.41 -4.43 -6.34
N GLN A 78 6.01 -4.99 -7.48
CA GLN A 78 6.94 -5.58 -8.45
C GLN A 78 7.89 -4.51 -9.02
N SER A 79 7.33 -3.40 -9.49
CA SER A 79 8.12 -2.31 -10.08
C SER A 79 9.00 -1.62 -9.03
N LEU A 80 8.43 -1.31 -7.86
CA LEU A 80 9.15 -0.67 -6.76
C LEU A 80 10.28 -1.55 -6.22
N GLY A 81 10.00 -2.85 -6.01
CA GLY A 81 11.02 -3.81 -5.57
C GLY A 81 12.23 -3.85 -6.50
N TYR A 82 11.99 -3.85 -7.81
CA TYR A 82 13.06 -3.76 -8.81
C TYR A 82 13.82 -2.43 -8.71
N ALA A 83 13.10 -1.30 -8.61
CA ALA A 83 13.73 0.01 -8.49
C ALA A 83 14.62 0.13 -7.24
N LEU A 84 14.18 -0.41 -6.10
CA LEU A 84 14.94 -0.42 -4.85
C LEU A 84 16.24 -1.27 -4.94
N MET A 85 16.23 -2.32 -5.76
CA MET A 85 17.45 -3.10 -6.03
C MET A 85 18.47 -2.34 -6.91
N LEU A 86 18.00 -1.39 -7.72
CA LEU A 86 18.87 -0.56 -8.54
C LEU A 86 19.53 0.58 -7.74
N ASP A 87 18.74 1.24 -6.87
CA ASP A 87 19.19 2.37 -6.08
C ASP A 87 18.27 2.58 -4.87
N ASP A 88 18.85 2.57 -3.67
CA ASP A 88 18.12 2.81 -2.41
C ASP A 88 17.48 4.20 -2.36
N ASP A 89 17.98 5.19 -3.12
CA ASP A 89 17.38 6.52 -3.21
C ASP A 89 15.96 6.51 -3.80
N HIS A 90 15.59 5.48 -4.53
CA HIS A 90 14.22 5.31 -5.01
C HIS A 90 13.20 5.20 -3.86
N PHE A 91 13.61 4.73 -2.68
CA PHE A 91 12.74 4.75 -1.52
C PHE A 91 12.40 6.17 -1.06
N HIS A 92 13.38 7.08 -1.05
CA HIS A 92 13.15 8.49 -0.71
C HIS A 92 12.18 9.15 -1.69
N LYS A 93 12.39 8.94 -2.98
CA LYS A 93 11.50 9.46 -4.04
C LYS A 93 10.07 8.91 -3.93
N PHE A 94 9.94 7.64 -3.58
CA PHE A 94 8.63 7.03 -3.36
C PHE A 94 7.96 7.52 -2.07
N SER A 95 8.75 7.79 -1.02
CA SER A 95 8.27 8.43 0.22
C SER A 95 7.75 9.85 -0.03
N GLU A 96 8.43 10.62 -0.88
CA GLU A 96 7.98 11.95 -1.31
C GLU A 96 6.64 11.85 -2.04
N LEU A 97 6.50 10.95 -3.02
CA LEU A 97 5.25 10.69 -3.73
C LEU A 97 4.11 10.35 -2.75
N ARG A 98 4.36 9.45 -1.79
CA ARG A 98 3.40 9.07 -0.75
C ARG A 98 2.97 10.29 0.07
N SER A 99 3.90 11.14 0.48
CA SER A 99 3.61 12.34 1.29
C SER A 99 2.69 13.32 0.56
N HIS A 100 2.97 13.58 -0.72
CA HIS A 100 2.10 14.41 -1.55
C HIS A 100 0.70 13.78 -1.75
N LEU A 101 0.66 12.46 -1.96
CA LEU A 101 -0.60 11.74 -2.12
C LEU A 101 -1.47 11.81 -0.86
N GLU A 102 -0.87 11.55 0.30
CA GLU A 102 -1.58 11.65 1.58
C GLU A 102 -2.09 13.07 1.84
N ALA A 103 -1.28 14.08 1.63
CA ALA A 103 -1.68 15.47 1.80
C ALA A 103 -2.80 15.91 0.83
N ALA A 104 -2.77 15.42 -0.42
CA ALA A 104 -3.79 15.73 -1.41
C ALA A 104 -5.15 15.08 -1.09
N TYR A 105 -5.15 13.85 -0.59
CA TYR A 105 -6.37 13.10 -0.27
C TYR A 105 -6.83 13.25 1.18
N TRP A 106 -6.14 14.04 2.01
CA TRP A 106 -6.42 14.19 3.43
C TRP A 106 -7.87 14.55 3.73
N ASP A 107 -8.36 15.66 3.19
CA ASP A 107 -9.69 16.17 3.47
C ASP A 107 -10.80 15.20 3.06
N GLU A 108 -10.64 14.55 1.90
CA GLU A 108 -11.59 13.54 1.45
C GLU A 108 -11.60 12.32 2.37
N ALA A 109 -10.42 11.85 2.78
CA ALA A 109 -10.25 10.67 3.61
C ALA A 109 -10.84 10.87 5.01
N VAL A 110 -10.45 11.94 5.72
CA VAL A 110 -10.84 12.15 7.12
C VAL A 110 -12.33 12.43 7.31
N ARG A 111 -13.00 13.02 6.30
CA ARG A 111 -14.45 13.26 6.32
C ARG A 111 -15.28 11.98 6.23
N LYS A 112 -14.72 10.90 5.68
CA LYS A 112 -15.39 9.61 5.52
C LYS A 112 -15.24 8.68 6.72
N LEU A 113 -14.39 9.04 7.69
CA LEU A 113 -14.12 8.19 8.85
C LEU A 113 -15.33 8.10 9.77
N THR A 114 -15.65 6.87 10.19
CA THR A 114 -16.72 6.57 11.13
C THR A 114 -16.29 6.85 12.57
N ARG A 115 -17.23 6.70 13.53
CA ARG A 115 -16.91 6.79 14.97
C ARG A 115 -15.98 5.66 15.41
N GLU A 116 -16.17 4.48 14.84
CA GLU A 116 -15.37 3.29 15.10
C GLU A 116 -13.94 3.50 14.60
N ASP A 117 -13.78 4.03 13.38
CA ASP A 117 -12.46 4.37 12.82
C ASP A 117 -11.73 5.37 13.73
N LYS A 118 -12.42 6.43 14.19
CA LYS A 118 -11.84 7.43 15.10
C LYS A 118 -11.47 6.84 16.47
N LYS A 119 -12.25 5.88 16.97
CA LYS A 119 -11.94 5.15 18.20
C LYS A 119 -10.68 4.31 18.03
N GLU A 120 -10.57 3.60 16.89
CA GLU A 120 -9.39 2.78 16.61
C GLU A 120 -8.14 3.64 16.40
N LEU A 121 -8.23 4.80 15.73
CA LEU A 121 -7.11 5.75 15.63
C LEU A 121 -6.58 6.16 17.02
N LYS A 122 -7.46 6.47 17.96
CA LYS A 122 -7.07 6.77 19.35
C LYS A 122 -6.40 5.59 20.03
N SER A 123 -6.91 4.37 19.80
CA SER A 123 -6.34 3.13 20.31
C SER A 123 -4.92 2.90 19.78
N LEU A 124 -4.68 3.13 18.49
CA LEU A 124 -3.36 3.05 17.87
C LEU A 124 -2.36 4.01 18.52
N ILE A 125 -2.75 5.26 18.78
CA ILE A 125 -1.89 6.23 19.49
C ILE A 125 -1.55 5.74 20.89
N ALA A 126 -2.54 5.21 21.63
CA ALA A 126 -2.31 4.71 22.99
C ALA A 126 -1.32 3.53 23.01
N ARG A 127 -1.51 2.54 22.14
CA ARG A 127 -0.61 1.38 22.00
C ARG A 127 0.81 1.79 21.62
N ALA A 128 0.93 2.73 20.69
CA ALA A 128 2.23 3.22 20.25
C ALA A 128 2.99 3.93 21.40
N ARG A 129 2.30 4.75 22.18
CA ARG A 129 2.89 5.42 23.36
C ARG A 129 3.31 4.41 24.41
N GLU A 130 2.50 3.38 24.66
CA GLU A 130 2.83 2.29 25.58
C GLU A 130 4.12 1.57 25.15
N LYS A 131 4.25 1.22 23.87
CA LYS A 131 5.47 0.62 23.28
C LYS A 131 6.70 1.50 23.46
N LEU A 132 6.57 2.82 23.30
CA LEU A 132 7.68 3.76 23.45
C LEU A 132 8.09 3.99 24.91
N LEU A 133 7.17 3.82 25.87
CA LEU A 133 7.44 4.00 27.31
C LEU A 133 7.83 2.70 28.00
N GLY A 134 7.61 1.55 27.34
CA GLY A 134 7.84 0.23 27.96
C GLY A 134 9.33 -0.12 28.14
N PRO A 135 9.67 -0.94 29.15
CA PRO A 135 10.94 -1.63 29.23
C PRO A 135 10.87 -3.05 28.64
N PRO A 136 11.52 -3.40 27.53
CA PRO A 136 12.33 -2.52 26.66
C PRO A 136 11.48 -1.62 25.76
N VAL A 137 12.02 -0.50 25.34
CA VAL A 137 11.43 0.38 24.35
C VAL A 137 11.24 -0.38 23.04
N GLN A 138 10.01 -0.35 22.49
CA GLN A 138 9.68 -0.97 21.20
C GLN A 138 9.25 0.11 20.21
N VAL A 139 9.76 0.01 18.97
CA VAL A 139 9.35 0.92 17.90
C VAL A 139 7.98 0.47 17.37
N PRO A 140 6.96 1.33 17.38
CA PRO A 140 5.58 0.93 17.06
C PRO A 140 5.32 0.95 15.54
N HIS A 141 6.01 0.08 14.80
CA HIS A 141 5.92 0.00 13.32
C HIS A 141 4.54 -0.43 12.84
N GLU A 142 3.95 -1.42 13.49
CA GLU A 142 2.61 -1.92 13.14
C GLU A 142 1.55 -0.83 13.35
N GLU A 143 1.62 -0.11 14.45
CA GLU A 143 0.72 1.02 14.76
C GLU A 143 0.90 2.15 13.75
N HIS A 144 2.13 2.40 13.30
CA HIS A 144 2.44 3.43 12.31
C HIS A 144 1.75 3.12 10.97
N ARG A 145 1.99 1.90 10.45
CA ARG A 145 1.30 1.43 9.24
C ARG A 145 -0.22 1.48 9.39
N ALA A 146 -0.73 0.90 10.48
CA ALA A 146 -2.16 0.80 10.72
C ALA A 146 -2.83 2.17 10.80
N LEU A 147 -2.20 3.17 11.45
CA LEU A 147 -2.71 4.53 11.57
C LEU A 147 -2.88 5.19 10.21
N HIS A 148 -1.83 5.21 9.38
CA HIS A 148 -1.90 5.80 8.05
C HIS A 148 -2.89 5.05 7.16
N MET A 149 -2.86 3.72 7.12
CA MET A 149 -3.79 2.94 6.31
C MET A 149 -5.24 3.13 6.74
N LEU A 150 -5.51 3.28 8.05
CA LEU A 150 -6.86 3.52 8.56
C LEU A 150 -7.40 4.90 8.13
N ILE A 151 -6.57 5.96 8.17
CA ILE A 151 -6.97 7.30 7.74
C ILE A 151 -7.51 7.29 6.32
N TYR A 152 -6.88 6.53 5.41
CA TYR A 152 -7.25 6.48 3.99
C TYR A 152 -8.17 5.30 3.62
N SER A 153 -8.54 4.44 4.58
CA SER A 153 -9.28 3.19 4.35
C SER A 153 -10.66 3.36 3.68
N ARG A 154 -11.28 4.53 3.88
CA ARG A 154 -12.61 4.84 3.32
C ARG A 154 -12.57 5.52 1.95
N LEU A 155 -11.40 5.68 1.35
CA LEU A 155 -11.30 6.15 -0.03
C LEU A 155 -11.75 5.04 -0.99
N ASN A 156 -12.65 5.40 -1.90
CA ASN A 156 -13.06 4.49 -2.98
C ASN A 156 -12.15 4.67 -4.20
N ASN A 157 -10.83 4.60 -3.99
CA ASN A 157 -9.82 4.74 -5.03
C ASN A 157 -8.74 3.65 -4.86
N PRO A 158 -8.85 2.54 -5.62
CA PRO A 158 -7.93 1.42 -5.50
C PRO A 158 -6.49 1.78 -5.87
N PHE A 159 -6.27 2.84 -6.66
CA PHE A 159 -4.95 3.29 -7.04
C PHE A 159 -4.24 3.98 -5.87
N VAL A 160 -4.93 4.89 -5.17
CA VAL A 160 -4.41 5.55 -3.97
C VAL A 160 -4.08 4.51 -2.90
N ILE A 161 -5.04 3.64 -2.58
CA ILE A 161 -4.85 2.59 -1.57
C ILE A 161 -3.68 1.68 -1.96
N GLY A 162 -3.59 1.27 -3.24
CA GLY A 162 -2.53 0.38 -3.71
C GLY A 162 -1.13 1.01 -3.64
N ILE A 163 -1.00 2.32 -3.88
CA ILE A 163 0.28 3.04 -3.71
C ILE A 163 0.67 3.08 -2.23
N LEU A 164 -0.27 3.40 -1.34
CA LEU A 164 -0.03 3.45 0.11
C LEU A 164 0.34 2.06 0.66
N GLU A 165 -0.37 1.00 0.27
CA GLU A 165 -0.02 -0.38 0.65
C GLU A 165 1.40 -0.74 0.20
N ALA A 166 1.74 -0.47 -1.05
CA ALA A 166 3.07 -0.77 -1.58
C ALA A 166 4.18 0.03 -0.88
N TYR A 167 3.90 1.28 -0.49
CA TYR A 167 4.82 2.08 0.32
C TYR A 167 5.11 1.40 1.67
N TRP A 168 4.07 0.98 2.38
CA TRP A 168 4.25 0.37 3.70
C TRP A 168 4.97 -0.96 3.63
N ASP A 169 4.76 -1.76 2.58
CA ASP A 169 5.52 -3.00 2.38
C ASP A 169 7.00 -2.72 2.09
N ALA A 170 7.30 -1.68 1.29
CA ALA A 170 8.67 -1.25 1.06
C ALA A 170 9.32 -0.67 2.33
N TYR A 171 8.55 0.10 3.11
CA TYR A 171 9.00 0.64 4.40
C TYR A 171 9.40 -0.46 5.38
N GLU A 172 8.65 -1.56 5.46
CA GLU A 172 8.99 -2.71 6.31
C GLU A 172 10.27 -3.41 5.83
N SER A 173 10.53 -3.46 4.53
CA SER A 173 11.68 -4.16 3.97
C SER A 173 12.98 -3.34 4.00
N VAL A 174 12.90 -2.03 3.76
CA VAL A 174 14.06 -1.14 3.59
C VAL A 174 14.09 -0.06 4.68
N GLY A 175 12.92 0.50 5.00
CA GLY A 175 12.78 1.69 5.82
C GLY A 175 13.01 1.47 7.30
N LEU A 176 12.81 0.26 7.84
CA LEU A 176 13.00 -0.01 9.27
C LEU A 176 14.44 0.26 9.72
N ASN A 177 15.42 -0.12 8.91
CA ASN A 177 16.82 0.14 9.19
C ASN A 177 17.18 1.63 9.03
N MET A 178 16.47 2.35 8.16
CA MET A 178 16.69 3.77 7.92
C MET A 178 16.08 4.67 9.00
N TYR A 179 14.99 4.22 9.65
CA TYR A 179 14.20 5.00 10.60
C TYR A 179 14.42 4.63 12.07
N ALA A 180 15.39 3.80 12.38
CA ALA A 180 15.86 3.55 13.75
C ALA A 180 16.51 4.82 14.32
N GLY A 181 15.69 5.83 14.62
CA GLY A 181 16.12 7.10 15.19
C GLY A 181 16.32 7.04 16.69
N SER A 182 16.84 8.15 17.25
CA SER A 182 16.84 8.31 18.69
C SER A 182 15.42 8.23 19.25
N ILE A 183 15.28 7.83 20.51
CA ILE A 183 13.97 7.79 21.20
C ILE A 183 13.25 9.15 21.15
N ASN A 184 13.99 10.26 21.24
CA ASN A 184 13.43 11.60 21.13
C ASN A 184 12.82 11.88 19.76
N TYR A 185 13.41 11.35 18.69
CA TYR A 185 12.84 11.45 17.36
C TYR A 185 11.53 10.66 17.25
N LEU A 186 11.49 9.45 17.79
CA LEU A 186 10.26 8.63 17.81
C LEU A 186 9.14 9.31 18.60
N HIS A 187 9.43 9.91 19.75
CA HIS A 187 8.46 10.70 20.50
C HIS A 187 7.90 11.85 19.66
N LYS A 188 8.77 12.62 18.98
CA LYS A 188 8.34 13.73 18.12
C LYS A 188 7.45 13.26 16.96
N VAL A 189 7.78 12.14 16.33
CA VAL A 189 6.96 11.51 15.28
C VAL A 189 5.57 11.17 15.82
N TRP A 190 5.50 10.54 17.00
CA TRP A 190 4.23 10.15 17.61
C TRP A 190 3.43 11.32 18.21
N ASP A 191 4.08 12.43 18.53
CA ASP A 191 3.38 13.67 18.88
C ASP A 191 2.62 14.24 17.67
N TYR A 192 3.20 14.23 16.48
CA TYR A 192 2.49 14.63 15.26
C TYR A 192 1.34 13.67 14.93
N HIS A 193 1.51 12.36 15.06
CA HIS A 193 0.41 11.41 14.90
C HIS A 193 -0.71 11.67 15.91
N GLY A 194 -0.38 11.99 17.15
CA GLY A 194 -1.35 12.39 18.18
C GLY A 194 -2.14 13.63 17.77
N GLN A 195 -1.47 14.68 17.26
CA GLN A 195 -2.09 15.90 16.75
C GLN A 195 -3.01 15.63 15.56
N MET A 196 -2.58 14.78 14.62
CA MET A 196 -3.41 14.34 13.48
C MET A 196 -4.71 13.69 13.98
N VAL A 197 -4.62 12.71 14.89
CA VAL A 197 -5.79 11.98 15.40
C VAL A 197 -6.71 12.88 16.23
N GLU A 198 -6.17 13.75 17.05
CA GLU A 198 -6.96 14.73 17.82
C GLU A 198 -7.72 15.69 16.91
N SER A 199 -7.04 16.21 15.88
CA SER A 199 -7.64 17.08 14.86
C SER A 199 -8.75 16.38 14.06
N ILE A 200 -8.55 15.09 13.69
CA ILE A 200 -9.60 14.28 13.06
C ILE A 200 -10.81 14.11 13.99
N CYS A 201 -10.58 13.89 15.27
CA CYS A 201 -11.64 13.65 16.23
C CYS A 201 -12.43 14.92 16.57
N SER A 202 -11.76 16.08 16.64
CA SER A 202 -12.39 17.38 16.89
C SER A 202 -13.01 18.02 15.65
N GLY A 203 -12.71 17.50 14.45
CA GLY A 203 -13.17 18.06 13.18
C GLY A 203 -12.31 19.21 12.64
N ASN A 204 -11.17 19.51 13.27
CA ASN A 204 -10.22 20.52 12.79
C ASN A 204 -9.27 19.91 11.76
N TYR A 205 -9.79 19.59 10.59
CA TYR A 205 -9.06 18.84 9.56
C TYR A 205 -7.85 19.62 8.99
N SER A 206 -7.89 20.96 9.00
CA SER A 206 -6.76 21.80 8.56
C SER A 206 -5.54 21.60 9.46
N ALA A 207 -5.72 21.69 10.78
CA ALA A 207 -4.63 21.44 11.72
C ALA A 207 -4.07 20.00 11.61
N GLY A 208 -4.94 19.03 11.35
CA GLY A 208 -4.51 17.64 11.10
C GLY A 208 -3.66 17.50 9.84
N ARG A 209 -4.02 18.22 8.76
CA ARG A 209 -3.23 18.26 7.53
C ARG A 209 -1.87 18.92 7.73
N GLU A 210 -1.81 20.00 8.49
CA GLU A 210 -0.57 20.66 8.85
C GLU A 210 0.35 19.75 9.66
N ALA A 211 -0.21 19.01 10.63
CA ALA A 211 0.53 18.01 11.39
C ALA A 211 1.05 16.85 10.51
N LEU A 212 0.27 16.39 9.53
CA LEU A 212 0.71 15.40 8.55
C LEU A 212 1.91 15.90 7.74
N ILE A 213 1.85 17.11 7.19
CA ILE A 213 2.95 17.69 6.41
C ILE A 213 4.20 17.84 7.28
N ALA A 214 4.07 18.42 8.48
CA ALA A 214 5.19 18.57 9.40
C ALA A 214 5.82 17.23 9.81
N HIS A 215 5.00 16.17 9.95
CA HIS A 215 5.48 14.82 10.18
C HIS A 215 6.29 14.26 9.00
N THR A 216 5.82 14.46 7.77
CA THR A 216 6.53 13.98 6.58
C THR A 216 7.84 14.74 6.33
N ASP A 217 7.88 16.04 6.63
CA ASP A 217 9.10 16.86 6.55
C ASP A 217 10.20 16.38 7.52
N LEU A 218 9.83 15.87 8.69
CA LEU A 218 10.79 15.26 9.61
C LEU A 218 11.53 14.05 8.99
N LEU A 219 10.85 13.29 8.14
CA LEU A 219 11.45 12.16 7.43
C LEU A 219 12.41 12.63 6.34
N ALA A 220 12.06 13.71 5.64
CA ALA A 220 12.88 14.27 4.57
C ALA A 220 14.18 14.95 5.07
N GLN A 221 14.18 15.47 6.30
CA GLN A 221 15.32 16.17 6.90
C GLN A 221 16.38 15.25 7.50
N ARG A 222 16.20 13.93 7.46
CA ARG A 222 17.22 12.99 7.95
C ARG A 222 18.41 12.93 7.01
N PRO A 223 19.64 13.10 7.53
CA PRO A 223 20.83 12.79 6.74
C PRO A 223 20.77 11.31 6.35
N ALA A 224 21.02 11.02 5.07
CA ALA A 224 21.24 9.66 4.63
C ALA A 224 22.30 9.02 5.56
N SER A 225 21.98 7.84 6.11
CA SER A 225 22.93 7.12 6.95
C SER A 225 24.22 6.99 6.16
N SER A 226 25.32 7.57 6.65
CA SER A 226 26.65 7.36 6.06
C SER A 226 26.85 5.86 5.93
N LYS A 227 26.93 5.38 4.67
CA LYS A 227 27.36 3.99 4.41
C LYS A 227 28.62 3.77 5.22
N GLY A 228 28.56 2.89 6.22
CA GLY A 228 29.73 2.53 6.98
C GLY A 228 30.80 2.11 6.02
N GLU A 229 31.93 2.81 6.05
CA GLU A 229 33.15 2.37 5.45
C GLU A 229 33.43 0.95 5.93
N LYS A 230 33.48 0.02 4.98
CA LYS A 230 34.01 -1.31 5.19
C LYS A 230 35.48 -1.29 4.78
#